data_c465cbc9886a8b18c0b0089fa0f65287
#
_entry.id   c465cbc9886a8b18c0b0089fa0f65287
#
_cell.length_a   1.000
_cell.length_b   1.000
_cell.length_c   1.000
_cell.angle_alpha   90.00
_cell.angle_beta   90.00
_cell.angle_gamma   90.00
#
_symmetry.space_group_name_H-M   'P 1'
#
loop_
_entity.id
_entity.type
_entity.pdbx_description
1 polymer ?
#
loop_
_entity_poly.entity_id
_entity_poly.type
_entity_poly.pdbx_seq_one_letter_code
_entity_poly.pdbx_strand_id
1 'polypeptide(L)'
;EDLAPYTHIIDQLPYRKQFVRDMLAQAGIPIQFDAVIARGGLLKPTPSGVYAINEQMQHDLIHAEMEHACNLGALIAVELAEECHCPSFIADPEVADEFMPESRFTGIPDIERKSIFHALNSKAVSRKYAASIGKKYEDLNIIVVHLGGGISVGAHRKGEVIDVNNALDGDGPFSTERAGTIPAGQLVDLCFS
;
A
#
# COMPACT_ATOMS: atom_id res chain seq x y z
N GLU A 1 -15.40 -3.57 -15.94
CA GLU A 1 -16.80 -3.99 -16.22
C GLU A 1 -17.26 -5.05 -15.22
N ASP A 2 -16.45 -6.04 -14.89
CA ASP A 2 -16.82 -7.14 -13.97
C ASP A 2 -16.97 -6.69 -12.50
N LEU A 3 -16.53 -5.51 -12.15
CA LEU A 3 -16.64 -4.94 -10.80
C LEU A 3 -17.82 -3.96 -10.65
N ALA A 4 -18.47 -3.58 -11.73
CA ALA A 4 -19.57 -2.63 -11.74
C ALA A 4 -20.77 -2.98 -10.80
N PRO A 5 -21.09 -4.26 -10.54
CA PRO A 5 -22.17 -4.63 -9.64
C PRO A 5 -21.91 -4.36 -8.15
N TYR A 6 -20.66 -4.13 -7.75
CA TYR A 6 -20.27 -4.03 -6.33
C TYR A 6 -20.27 -2.58 -5.86
N THR A 7 -21.07 -2.28 -4.84
CA THR A 7 -21.14 -0.95 -4.24
C THR A 7 -19.96 -0.69 -3.32
N HIS A 8 -19.55 -1.69 -2.53
CA HIS A 8 -18.42 -1.61 -1.61
C HIS A 8 -17.25 -2.47 -2.07
N ILE A 9 -16.04 -2.04 -1.77
CA ILE A 9 -14.83 -2.79 -2.12
C ILE A 9 -14.82 -4.16 -1.45
N ILE A 10 -15.29 -4.27 -0.21
CA ILE A 10 -15.34 -5.54 0.52
C ILE A 10 -16.24 -6.58 -0.18
N ASP A 11 -17.31 -6.14 -0.85
CA ASP A 11 -18.22 -7.03 -1.58
C ASP A 11 -17.54 -7.71 -2.77
N GLN A 12 -16.42 -7.16 -3.26
CA GLN A 12 -15.62 -7.75 -4.34
C GLN A 12 -14.77 -8.93 -3.88
N LEU A 13 -14.66 -9.18 -2.57
CA LEU A 13 -13.76 -10.19 -2.03
C LEU A 13 -14.00 -11.59 -2.63
N PRO A 14 -15.23 -12.13 -2.68
CA PRO A 14 -15.49 -13.45 -3.27
C PRO A 14 -15.09 -13.52 -4.75
N TYR A 15 -15.43 -12.50 -5.54
CA TYR A 15 -15.07 -12.42 -6.95
C TYR A 15 -13.55 -12.41 -7.15
N ARG A 16 -12.83 -11.56 -6.41
CA ARG A 16 -11.37 -11.45 -6.52
C ARG A 16 -10.64 -12.71 -6.08
N LYS A 17 -11.14 -13.39 -5.06
CA LYS A 17 -10.61 -14.69 -4.65
C LYS A 17 -10.74 -15.72 -5.76
N GLN A 18 -11.94 -15.85 -6.34
CA GLN A 18 -12.17 -16.78 -7.45
C GLN A 18 -11.27 -16.44 -8.63
N PHE A 19 -11.15 -15.14 -8.97
CA PHE A 19 -10.27 -14.69 -10.04
C PHE A 19 -8.82 -15.11 -9.83
N VAL A 20 -8.28 -14.98 -8.60
CA VAL A 20 -6.92 -15.43 -8.27
C VAL A 20 -6.78 -16.94 -8.48
N ARG A 21 -7.76 -17.74 -8.04
CA ARG A 21 -7.78 -19.20 -8.23
C ARG A 21 -7.80 -19.58 -9.71
N ASP A 22 -8.64 -18.94 -10.48
CA ASP A 22 -8.77 -19.19 -11.92
C ASP A 22 -7.46 -18.86 -12.64
N MET A 23 -6.82 -17.75 -12.27
CA MET A 23 -5.51 -17.37 -12.84
C MET A 23 -4.40 -18.35 -12.47
N LEU A 24 -4.36 -18.85 -11.25
CA LEU A 24 -3.42 -19.90 -10.84
C LEU A 24 -3.65 -21.19 -11.62
N ALA A 25 -4.91 -21.62 -11.74
CA ALA A 25 -5.29 -22.81 -12.51
C ALA A 25 -4.92 -22.66 -13.99
N GLN A 26 -5.21 -21.50 -14.59
CA GLN A 26 -4.86 -21.23 -15.99
C GLN A 26 -3.33 -21.22 -16.22
N ALA A 27 -2.56 -20.77 -15.24
CA ALA A 27 -1.10 -20.79 -15.27
C ALA A 27 -0.51 -22.18 -14.95
N GLY A 28 -1.35 -23.18 -14.62
CA GLY A 28 -0.90 -24.52 -14.21
C GLY A 28 -0.20 -24.54 -12.85
N ILE A 29 -0.43 -23.53 -12.01
CA ILE A 29 0.19 -23.41 -10.68
C ILE A 29 -0.77 -24.05 -9.66
N PRO A 30 -0.38 -25.15 -9.01
CA PRO A 30 -1.22 -25.77 -7.97
C PRO A 30 -1.27 -24.85 -6.74
N ILE A 31 -2.43 -24.86 -6.05
CA ILE A 31 -2.57 -24.16 -4.76
C ILE A 31 -1.90 -25.04 -3.69
N GLN A 32 -0.58 -24.93 -3.64
CA GLN A 32 0.28 -25.62 -2.68
C GLN A 32 1.50 -24.73 -2.42
N PHE A 33 1.46 -23.99 -1.31
CA PHE A 33 2.45 -22.99 -0.97
C PHE A 33 3.03 -23.24 0.42
N ASP A 34 4.29 -22.84 0.63
CA ASP A 34 4.95 -22.86 1.94
C ASP A 34 4.60 -21.62 2.77
N ALA A 35 4.19 -20.53 2.11
CA ALA A 35 3.71 -19.28 2.71
C ALA A 35 2.96 -18.45 1.67
N VAL A 36 2.02 -17.62 2.12
CA VAL A 36 1.36 -16.62 1.26
C VAL A 36 1.67 -15.22 1.79
N ILE A 37 2.18 -14.35 0.90
CA ILE A 37 2.53 -12.97 1.25
C ILE A 37 1.73 -12.02 0.38
N ALA A 38 1.07 -11.06 1.01
CA ALA A 38 0.27 -10.04 0.33
C ALA A 38 0.73 -8.61 0.65
N ARG A 39 0.14 -7.65 -0.05
CA ARG A 39 0.15 -6.24 0.35
C ARG A 39 -0.71 -6.10 1.62
N GLY A 40 -0.34 -5.13 2.48
CA GLY A 40 -1.00 -4.97 3.77
C GLY A 40 -2.41 -4.40 3.71
N GLY A 41 -2.64 -3.40 2.85
CA GLY A 41 -3.83 -2.57 2.92
C GLY A 41 -3.72 -1.42 3.91
N LEU A 42 -4.83 -0.70 4.11
CA LEU A 42 -4.89 0.51 4.94
C LEU A 42 -5.13 0.15 6.42
N LEU A 43 -4.14 -0.46 7.02
CA LEU A 43 -4.07 -0.77 8.45
C LEU A 43 -3.65 0.46 9.27
N LYS A 44 -3.44 0.27 10.58
CA LYS A 44 -2.81 1.29 11.43
C LYS A 44 -1.35 1.51 10.98
N PRO A 45 -0.83 2.75 11.12
CA PRO A 45 0.57 3.04 10.85
C PRO A 45 1.50 2.07 11.60
N THR A 46 2.47 1.52 10.91
CA THR A 46 3.41 0.52 11.44
C THR A 46 4.77 0.68 10.77
N PRO A 47 5.89 0.36 11.41
CA PRO A 47 7.18 0.32 10.73
C PRO A 47 7.18 -0.61 9.51
N SER A 48 8.11 -0.42 8.58
CA SER A 48 8.31 -1.37 7.48
C SER A 48 8.71 -2.75 8.01
N GLY A 49 8.25 -3.79 7.35
CA GLY A 49 8.56 -5.15 7.75
C GLY A 49 7.60 -6.19 7.17
N VAL A 50 7.78 -7.42 7.62
CA VAL A 50 6.90 -8.55 7.31
C VAL A 50 6.16 -8.94 8.57
N TYR A 51 4.83 -8.99 8.50
CA TYR A 51 3.96 -9.24 9.65
C TYR A 51 3.05 -10.42 9.35
N ALA A 52 2.96 -11.37 10.29
CA ALA A 52 1.95 -12.42 10.22
C ALA A 52 0.55 -11.78 10.31
N ILE A 53 -0.36 -12.21 9.43
CA ILE A 53 -1.72 -11.69 9.43
C ILE A 53 -2.46 -12.31 10.61
N ASN A 54 -3.02 -11.47 11.49
CA ASN A 54 -3.80 -11.88 12.64
C ASN A 54 -5.28 -11.50 12.48
N GLU A 55 -6.12 -11.96 13.39
CA GLU A 55 -7.57 -11.69 13.38
C GLU A 55 -7.89 -10.18 13.49
N GLN A 56 -7.11 -9.42 14.26
CA GLN A 56 -7.31 -7.99 14.39
C GLN A 56 -7.04 -7.25 13.07
N MET A 57 -5.98 -7.63 12.34
CA MET A 57 -5.71 -7.06 11.01
C MET A 57 -6.84 -7.38 10.02
N GLN A 58 -7.36 -8.60 10.02
CA GLN A 58 -8.48 -8.97 9.17
C GLN A 58 -9.72 -8.14 9.50
N HIS A 59 -10.05 -8.02 10.79
CA HIS A 59 -11.16 -7.19 11.27
C HIS A 59 -11.01 -5.73 10.84
N ASP A 60 -9.82 -5.14 11.05
CA ASP A 60 -9.54 -3.74 10.70
C ASP A 60 -9.67 -3.49 9.18
N LEU A 61 -9.28 -4.46 8.34
CA LEU A 61 -9.40 -4.36 6.88
C LEU A 61 -10.83 -4.50 6.37
N ILE A 62 -11.63 -5.35 7.03
CA ILE A 62 -13.06 -5.54 6.69
C ILE A 62 -13.87 -4.28 7.05
N HIS A 63 -13.52 -3.62 8.16
CA HIS A 63 -14.23 -2.46 8.69
C HIS A 63 -13.47 -1.14 8.47
N ALA A 64 -12.55 -1.10 7.50
CA ALA A 64 -11.74 0.08 7.23
C ALA A 64 -12.61 1.27 6.82
N GLU A 65 -12.39 2.44 7.45
CA GLU A 65 -13.07 3.69 7.10
C GLU A 65 -12.81 4.12 5.66
N MET A 66 -11.61 3.83 5.15
CA MET A 66 -11.22 4.11 3.77
C MET A 66 -11.23 2.81 2.95
N GLU A 67 -12.17 2.72 2.02
CA GLU A 67 -12.27 1.60 1.11
C GLU A 67 -11.20 1.69 0.00
N HIS A 68 -10.35 0.68 -0.08
CA HIS A 68 -9.37 0.55 -1.16
C HIS A 68 -9.13 -0.92 -1.49
N ALA A 69 -8.90 -1.22 -2.77
CA ALA A 69 -8.72 -2.60 -3.23
C ALA A 69 -7.52 -3.32 -2.56
N CYS A 70 -6.51 -2.60 -2.07
CA CYS A 70 -5.40 -3.20 -1.34
C CYS A 70 -5.82 -3.85 -0.01
N ASN A 71 -6.94 -3.43 0.59
CA ASN A 71 -7.46 -4.02 1.82
C ASN A 71 -7.82 -5.50 1.65
N LEU A 72 -8.18 -5.90 0.44
CA LEU A 72 -8.56 -7.29 0.14
C LEU A 72 -7.37 -8.23 0.03
N GLY A 73 -6.16 -7.71 -0.20
CA GLY A 73 -4.97 -8.54 -0.43
C GLY A 73 -4.66 -9.47 0.73
N ALA A 74 -4.65 -8.95 1.96
CA ALA A 74 -4.40 -9.74 3.15
C ALA A 74 -5.50 -10.80 3.40
N LEU A 75 -6.77 -10.46 3.15
CA LEU A 75 -7.90 -11.38 3.30
C LEU A 75 -7.84 -12.54 2.29
N ILE A 76 -7.44 -12.26 1.06
CA ILE A 76 -7.20 -13.30 0.04
C ILE A 76 -6.02 -14.19 0.46
N ALA A 77 -4.95 -13.60 1.00
CA ALA A 77 -3.78 -14.35 1.45
C ALA A 77 -4.11 -15.33 2.58
N VAL A 78 -4.94 -14.91 3.54
CA VAL A 78 -5.38 -15.79 4.65
C VAL A 78 -6.07 -17.03 4.11
N GLU A 79 -7.06 -16.89 3.23
CA GLU A 79 -7.79 -18.05 2.71
C GLU A 79 -6.92 -19.02 1.90
N LEU A 80 -6.04 -18.50 1.05
CA LEU A 80 -5.11 -19.34 0.30
C LEU A 80 -4.14 -20.07 1.24
N ALA A 81 -3.69 -19.39 2.29
CA ALA A 81 -2.80 -19.98 3.29
C ALA A 81 -3.50 -21.06 4.13
N GLU A 82 -4.76 -20.85 4.52
CA GLU A 82 -5.57 -21.84 5.22
C GLU A 82 -5.76 -23.12 4.38
N GLU A 83 -6.02 -22.97 3.09
CA GLU A 83 -6.15 -24.11 2.17
C GLU A 83 -4.83 -24.90 2.04
N CYS A 84 -3.71 -24.19 2.05
CA CYS A 84 -2.36 -24.80 1.99
C CYS A 84 -1.82 -25.26 3.34
N HIS A 85 -2.52 -24.98 4.45
CA HIS A 85 -2.02 -25.20 5.81
C HIS A 85 -0.65 -24.51 6.06
N CYS A 86 -0.45 -23.31 5.53
CA CYS A 86 0.78 -22.54 5.62
C CYS A 86 0.53 -21.15 6.24
N PRO A 87 1.59 -20.43 6.67
CA PRO A 87 1.43 -19.10 7.23
C PRO A 87 1.11 -18.05 6.16
N SER A 88 0.36 -17.01 6.57
CA SER A 88 0.08 -15.81 5.76
C SER A 88 0.71 -14.56 6.35
N PHE A 89 1.23 -13.69 5.47
CA PHE A 89 1.94 -12.47 5.84
C PHE A 89 1.51 -11.28 4.98
N ILE A 90 1.75 -10.08 5.52
CA ILE A 90 1.84 -8.84 4.74
C ILE A 90 3.29 -8.35 4.75
N ALA A 91 3.70 -7.65 3.69
CA ALA A 91 5.04 -7.10 3.58
C ALA A 91 5.01 -5.63 3.21
N ASP A 92 5.81 -4.82 3.91
CA ASP A 92 5.95 -3.37 3.69
C ASP A 92 4.60 -2.72 3.32
N PRO A 93 3.61 -2.67 4.24
CA PRO A 93 2.26 -2.21 3.93
C PRO A 93 2.23 -0.75 3.48
N GLU A 94 1.17 -0.35 2.79
CA GLU A 94 0.99 1.01 2.29
C GLU A 94 1.06 2.08 3.37
N VAL A 95 0.75 1.71 4.60
CA VAL A 95 0.78 2.53 5.81
C VAL A 95 2.10 2.43 6.58
N ALA A 96 3.16 1.92 5.92
CA ALA A 96 4.49 1.92 6.53
C ALA A 96 4.90 3.34 6.92
N ASP A 97 5.15 3.58 8.20
CA ASP A 97 5.40 4.91 8.74
C ASP A 97 6.76 4.99 9.43
N GLU A 98 7.68 5.63 8.73
CA GLU A 98 9.06 5.90 9.15
C GLU A 98 9.37 7.41 9.03
N PHE A 99 8.32 8.24 8.99
CA PHE A 99 8.48 9.68 8.88
C PHE A 99 9.32 10.25 10.02
N MET A 100 10.25 11.13 9.66
CA MET A 100 10.85 12.00 10.67
C MET A 100 9.78 12.99 11.19
N PRO A 101 9.89 13.48 12.43
CA PRO A 101 8.88 14.34 13.03
C PRO A 101 8.52 15.56 12.16
N GLU A 102 9.50 16.17 11.53
CA GLU A 102 9.35 17.37 10.68
C GLU A 102 8.52 17.09 9.42
N SER A 103 8.52 15.87 8.92
CA SER A 103 7.76 15.48 7.72
C SER A 103 6.24 15.40 7.98
N ARG A 104 5.81 15.46 9.24
CA ARG A 104 4.39 15.43 9.62
C ARG A 104 3.73 16.80 9.60
N PHE A 105 4.52 17.87 9.67
CA PHE A 105 3.99 19.21 9.84
C PHE A 105 3.26 19.70 8.58
N THR A 106 2.12 20.36 8.83
CA THR A 106 1.43 21.23 7.86
C THR A 106 1.36 22.65 8.42
N GLY A 107 0.79 23.57 7.63
CA GLY A 107 0.52 24.93 8.12
C GLY A 107 -0.68 25.03 9.09
N ILE A 108 -1.35 23.93 9.38
CA ILE A 108 -2.54 23.85 10.26
C ILE A 108 -2.24 22.87 11.40
N PRO A 109 -2.26 23.32 12.68
CA PRO A 109 -1.86 22.48 13.82
C PRO A 109 -2.66 21.17 13.97
N ASP A 110 -3.93 21.17 13.57
CA ASP A 110 -4.83 20.01 13.69
C ASP A 110 -4.75 19.04 12.50
N ILE A 111 -3.89 19.31 11.52
CA ILE A 111 -3.71 18.48 10.32
C ILE A 111 -2.27 18.02 10.22
N GLU A 112 -2.05 16.72 10.33
CA GLU A 112 -0.75 16.09 10.10
C GLU A 112 -0.71 15.34 8.77
N ARG A 113 0.45 15.34 8.13
CA ARG A 113 0.73 14.48 6.97
C ARG A 113 0.84 13.03 7.43
N LYS A 114 0.26 12.12 6.65
CA LYS A 114 0.25 10.67 6.90
C LYS A 114 1.15 9.96 5.88
N SER A 115 1.88 8.98 6.35
CA SER A 115 2.68 8.09 5.49
C SER A 115 1.76 7.06 4.84
N ILE A 116 1.33 7.32 3.61
CA ILE A 116 0.58 6.36 2.77
C ILE A 116 1.19 6.40 1.38
N PHE A 117 1.86 5.30 0.98
CA PHE A 117 2.58 5.26 -0.28
C PHE A 117 2.80 3.83 -0.79
N HIS A 118 3.42 3.68 -1.96
CA HIS A 118 3.73 2.38 -2.55
C HIS A 118 4.97 1.74 -1.88
N ALA A 119 4.88 1.50 -0.57
CA ALA A 119 6.00 1.08 0.28
C ALA A 119 6.69 -0.19 -0.22
N LEU A 120 5.93 -1.27 -0.45
CA LEU A 120 6.47 -2.56 -0.89
C LEU A 120 7.32 -2.41 -2.16
N ASN A 121 6.79 -1.74 -3.19
CA ASN A 121 7.53 -1.56 -4.44
C ASN A 121 8.75 -0.66 -4.25
N SER A 122 8.59 0.48 -3.57
CA SER A 122 9.66 1.46 -3.34
C SER A 122 10.84 0.83 -2.60
N LYS A 123 10.57 0.08 -1.54
CA LYS A 123 11.62 -0.63 -0.77
C LYS A 123 12.22 -1.81 -1.53
N ALA A 124 11.41 -2.57 -2.26
CA ALA A 124 11.89 -3.69 -3.07
C ALA A 124 12.88 -3.25 -4.16
N VAL A 125 12.54 -2.20 -4.91
CA VAL A 125 13.44 -1.67 -5.95
C VAL A 125 14.70 -1.04 -5.34
N SER A 126 14.60 -0.41 -4.17
CA SER A 126 15.74 0.14 -3.44
C SER A 126 16.72 -0.95 -2.99
N ARG A 127 16.21 -2.03 -2.40
CA ARG A 127 17.01 -3.21 -2.03
C ARG A 127 17.68 -3.85 -3.26
N LYS A 128 16.92 -4.00 -4.35
CA LYS A 128 17.43 -4.55 -5.61
C LYS A 128 18.53 -3.67 -6.20
N TYR A 129 18.35 -2.35 -6.22
CA TYR A 129 19.37 -1.41 -6.69
C TYR A 129 20.62 -1.49 -5.80
N ALA A 130 20.47 -1.43 -4.49
CA ALA A 130 21.60 -1.54 -3.55
C ALA A 130 22.42 -2.81 -3.81
N ALA A 131 21.75 -3.96 -3.93
CA ALA A 131 22.42 -5.24 -4.23
C ALA A 131 23.17 -5.20 -5.57
N SER A 132 22.61 -4.55 -6.60
CA SER A 132 23.25 -4.45 -7.92
C SER A 132 24.57 -3.67 -7.93
N ILE A 133 24.76 -2.80 -6.94
CA ILE A 133 26.01 -2.02 -6.76
C ILE A 133 26.86 -2.51 -5.59
N GLY A 134 26.58 -3.71 -5.08
CA GLY A 134 27.33 -4.33 -3.97
C GLY A 134 27.19 -3.64 -2.61
N LYS A 135 26.09 -2.91 -2.39
CA LYS A 135 25.79 -2.22 -1.12
C LYS A 135 24.53 -2.79 -0.45
N LYS A 136 24.31 -2.44 0.81
CA LYS A 136 23.03 -2.64 1.49
C LYS A 136 22.16 -1.41 1.31
N TYR A 137 20.84 -1.60 1.34
CA TYR A 137 19.90 -0.49 1.27
C TYR A 137 20.04 0.48 2.44
N GLU A 138 20.40 -0.04 3.60
CA GLU A 138 20.64 0.72 4.83
C GLU A 138 21.91 1.60 4.78
N ASP A 139 22.77 1.42 3.77
CA ASP A 139 23.95 2.27 3.55
C ASP A 139 23.66 3.46 2.61
N LEU A 140 22.44 3.54 2.05
CA LEU A 140 22.12 4.49 0.98
C LEU A 140 21.15 5.60 1.43
N ASN A 141 21.33 6.78 0.83
CA ASN A 141 20.33 7.82 0.78
C ASN A 141 19.90 7.97 -0.68
N ILE A 142 18.62 7.74 -0.97
CA ILE A 142 18.09 7.72 -2.35
C ILE A 142 16.72 8.38 -2.40
N ILE A 143 16.38 8.96 -3.54
CA ILE A 143 15.03 9.34 -3.88
C ILE A 143 14.44 8.24 -4.75
N VAL A 144 13.29 7.74 -4.38
CA VAL A 144 12.56 6.74 -5.14
C VAL A 144 11.29 7.34 -5.70
N VAL A 145 11.09 7.19 -7.00
CA VAL A 145 9.87 7.66 -7.68
C VAL A 145 9.13 6.47 -8.24
N HIS A 146 7.99 6.17 -7.66
CA HIS A 146 7.03 5.21 -8.18
C HIS A 146 6.05 5.96 -9.10
N LEU A 147 5.97 5.55 -10.36
CA LEU A 147 5.07 6.11 -11.36
C LEU A 147 4.05 5.05 -11.77
N GLY A 148 2.78 5.30 -11.47
CA GLY A 148 1.66 4.42 -11.78
C GLY A 148 0.34 5.21 -11.78
N GLY A 149 -0.78 4.54 -11.55
CA GLY A 149 -2.06 5.19 -11.32
C GLY A 149 -2.04 6.16 -10.14
N GLY A 150 -1.21 5.87 -9.12
CA GLY A 150 -0.73 6.83 -8.12
C GLY A 150 0.76 7.08 -8.29
N ILE A 151 1.24 8.25 -7.84
CA ILE A 151 2.65 8.62 -7.86
C ILE A 151 3.13 8.83 -6.42
N SER A 152 4.22 8.15 -6.06
CA SER A 152 4.91 8.34 -4.78
C SER A 152 6.35 8.76 -5.02
N VAL A 153 6.74 9.91 -4.47
CA VAL A 153 8.12 10.42 -4.49
C VAL A 153 8.63 10.38 -3.05
N GLY A 154 9.44 9.39 -2.73
CA GLY A 154 9.93 9.14 -1.36
C GLY A 154 11.41 9.48 -1.17
N ALA A 155 11.73 10.15 -0.08
CA ALA A 155 13.08 10.34 0.41
C ALA A 155 13.45 9.18 1.34
N HIS A 156 14.39 8.34 0.89
CA HIS A 156 14.86 7.19 1.65
C HIS A 156 16.23 7.49 2.26
N ARG A 157 16.35 7.34 3.56
CA ARG A 157 17.58 7.52 4.31
C ARG A 157 17.93 6.27 5.10
N LYS A 158 19.02 5.60 4.73
CA LYS A 158 19.54 4.41 5.44
C LYS A 158 18.48 3.32 5.70
N GLY A 159 17.67 3.03 4.67
CA GLY A 159 16.66 1.98 4.75
C GLY A 159 15.27 2.45 5.20
N GLU A 160 15.13 3.68 5.71
CA GLU A 160 13.87 4.26 6.16
C GLU A 160 13.33 5.26 5.14
N VAL A 161 12.01 5.35 5.00
CA VAL A 161 11.32 6.36 4.18
C VAL A 161 10.93 7.53 5.08
N ILE A 162 11.83 8.51 5.15
CA ILE A 162 11.73 9.63 6.09
C ILE A 162 10.74 10.72 5.66
N ASP A 163 10.36 10.75 4.40
CA ASP A 163 9.35 11.65 3.83
C ASP A 163 8.84 11.07 2.50
N VAL A 164 7.56 11.19 2.25
CA VAL A 164 6.92 10.83 0.98
C VAL A 164 5.58 11.56 0.85
N ASN A 165 5.16 11.88 -0.36
CA ASN A 165 3.82 12.41 -0.60
C ASN A 165 2.75 11.33 -0.43
N ASN A 166 1.59 11.74 0.11
CA ASN A 166 0.40 10.89 0.19
C ASN A 166 -0.46 11.07 -1.06
N ALA A 167 -0.18 10.29 -2.10
CA ALA A 167 -0.90 10.36 -3.37
C ALA A 167 -2.37 9.92 -3.23
N LEU A 168 -2.74 9.20 -2.17
CA LEU A 168 -4.13 8.76 -1.95
C LEU A 168 -5.02 9.93 -1.54
N ASP A 169 -4.49 10.87 -0.73
CA ASP A 169 -5.18 12.09 -0.32
C ASP A 169 -4.93 13.28 -1.28
N GLY A 170 -4.31 13.01 -2.44
CA GLY A 170 -4.08 14.04 -3.46
C GLY A 170 -2.84 14.90 -3.24
N ASP A 171 -1.87 14.45 -2.42
CA ASP A 171 -0.59 15.12 -2.27
C ASP A 171 0.40 14.72 -3.37
N GLY A 172 1.27 15.64 -3.78
CA GLY A 172 2.33 15.42 -4.75
C GLY A 172 1.89 15.59 -6.22
N PRO A 173 2.59 14.95 -7.18
CA PRO A 173 2.29 15.09 -8.60
C PRO A 173 0.92 14.51 -8.98
N PHE A 174 0.24 15.12 -9.94
CA PHE A 174 -0.95 14.52 -10.54
C PHE A 174 -0.59 13.26 -11.36
N SER A 175 -1.53 12.34 -11.46
CA SER A 175 -1.37 11.10 -12.22
C SER A 175 -2.57 10.85 -13.14
N THR A 176 -2.61 9.69 -13.80
CA THR A 176 -3.75 9.30 -14.65
C THR A 176 -5.05 9.11 -13.86
N GLU A 177 -4.97 8.93 -12.54
CA GLU A 177 -6.13 8.59 -11.70
C GLU A 177 -6.32 9.57 -10.52
N ARG A 178 -5.39 10.51 -10.30
CA ARG A 178 -5.40 11.42 -9.14
C ARG A 178 -5.01 12.83 -9.52
N ALA A 179 -5.69 13.80 -8.91
CA ALA A 179 -5.50 15.22 -9.18
C ALA A 179 -4.12 15.76 -8.76
N GLY A 180 -3.47 15.11 -7.78
CA GLY A 180 -2.25 15.65 -7.16
C GLY A 180 -2.53 16.88 -6.30
N THR A 181 -1.46 17.59 -5.91
CA THR A 181 -1.59 18.82 -5.13
C THR A 181 -2.26 19.91 -5.96
N ILE A 182 -3.35 20.47 -5.44
CA ILE A 182 -4.09 21.58 -6.04
C ILE A 182 -4.10 22.77 -5.07
N PRO A 183 -4.21 24.03 -5.59
CA PRO A 183 -4.34 25.21 -4.74
C PRO A 183 -5.60 25.12 -3.87
N ALA A 184 -5.43 25.10 -2.54
CA ALA A 184 -6.53 24.88 -1.59
C ALA A 184 -7.64 25.93 -1.73
N GLY A 185 -7.32 27.21 -2.00
CA GLY A 185 -8.32 28.27 -2.22
C GLY A 185 -9.25 27.93 -3.40
N GLN A 186 -8.69 27.50 -4.53
CA GLN A 186 -9.49 27.13 -5.70
C GLN A 186 -10.35 25.88 -5.45
N LEU A 187 -9.85 24.93 -4.64
CA LEU A 187 -10.64 23.77 -4.23
C LEU A 187 -11.83 24.18 -3.37
N VAL A 188 -11.62 25.07 -2.40
CA VAL A 188 -12.70 25.60 -1.56
C VAL A 188 -13.73 26.33 -2.42
N ASP A 189 -13.30 27.20 -3.36
CA ASP A 189 -14.22 27.89 -4.27
C ASP A 189 -15.04 26.90 -5.10
N LEU A 190 -14.43 25.83 -5.60
CA LEU A 190 -15.10 24.77 -6.35
C LEU A 190 -16.15 24.01 -5.50
N CYS A 191 -15.85 23.76 -4.22
CA CYS A 191 -16.76 23.03 -3.32
C CYS A 191 -18.02 23.83 -2.97
N PHE A 192 -17.94 25.18 -3.01
CA PHE A 192 -19.03 26.08 -2.60
C PHE A 192 -19.64 26.87 -3.78
N SER A 193 -19.27 26.58 -5.02
CA SER A 193 -19.90 27.13 -6.26
C SER A 193 -21.08 26.24 -6.75
#